data_4fc9e955d2bf4e2083fa36c55d80b3c5
#
_entry.id   4fc9e955d2bf4e2083fa36c55d80b3c5
#
_cell.length_a   1.000
_cell.length_b   1.000
_cell.length_c   1.000
_cell.angle_alpha   90.00
_cell.angle_beta   90.00
_cell.angle_gamma   90.00
#
_symmetry.space_group_name_H-M   'P 1'
#
loop_
_entity.id
_entity.type
_entity.pdbx_description
1 polymer ?
#
loop_
_entity_poly.entity_id
_entity_poly.type
_entity_poly.pdbx_seq_one_letter_code
_entity_poly.pdbx_strand_id
1 'polypeptide(L)'
;FMIIDCHVHVYPPEVIRDSGKIAETEEHFALLISGRVHKWASAEDVIARMDEDGVDESWIFGFAFRDPGLCALCNDYVIEAVKKYPGRLRGLAVVPPLARGSDKEILRCRESGLAGIGEIFPQGQNFDLTDIRQTWRLVGTAHELGMFLLFHSAEPVGHDYPGKGNVGPREAAEFCIHHPEAKVIFAHFGGGLWLYELMPEMKLYLKNARYDSAAW
;
A
#
# COMPACT_ATOMS: atom_id res chain seq x y z
N PHE A 1 6.29 -12.77 -22.27
CA PHE A 1 5.82 -11.57 -21.54
C PHE A 1 5.93 -11.89 -20.06
N MET A 2 6.37 -10.92 -19.25
CA MET A 2 6.38 -11.01 -17.79
C MET A 2 5.02 -10.57 -17.27
N ILE A 3 4.41 -11.37 -16.40
CA ILE A 3 3.15 -11.05 -15.72
C ILE A 3 3.48 -10.69 -14.26
N ILE A 4 3.08 -9.50 -13.85
CA ILE A 4 3.32 -8.98 -12.51
C ILE A 4 1.98 -8.69 -11.83
N ASP A 5 1.76 -9.30 -10.66
CA ASP A 5 0.69 -8.91 -9.74
C ASP A 5 1.28 -7.91 -8.73
N CYS A 6 0.94 -6.64 -8.86
CA CYS A 6 1.56 -5.58 -8.07
C CYS A 6 0.79 -5.20 -6.80
N HIS A 7 -0.24 -5.98 -6.38
CA HIS A 7 -1.05 -5.66 -5.21
C HIS A 7 -1.50 -6.89 -4.45
N VAL A 8 -0.68 -7.37 -3.52
CA VAL A 8 -0.98 -8.57 -2.73
C VAL A 8 -0.71 -8.36 -1.25
N HIS A 9 -1.78 -8.43 -0.44
CA HIS A 9 -1.64 -8.44 1.01
C HIS A 9 -1.23 -9.82 1.53
N VAL A 10 -0.22 -9.84 2.40
CA VAL A 10 0.21 -11.03 3.12
C VAL A 10 0.21 -10.77 4.62
N TYR A 11 -0.07 -11.80 5.40
CA TYR A 11 -0.23 -11.67 6.85
C TYR A 11 0.72 -12.62 7.58
N PRO A 12 1.54 -12.11 8.54
CA PRO A 12 2.29 -12.97 9.42
C PRO A 12 1.36 -13.85 10.26
N PRO A 13 1.78 -15.09 10.61
CA PRO A 13 0.97 -15.99 11.42
C PRO A 13 0.49 -15.40 12.76
N GLU A 14 1.27 -14.50 13.35
CA GLU A 14 0.96 -13.77 14.57
C GLU A 14 -0.26 -12.86 14.39
N VAL A 15 -0.33 -12.14 13.28
CA VAL A 15 -1.47 -11.26 12.96
C VAL A 15 -2.73 -12.09 12.76
N ILE A 16 -2.63 -13.23 12.09
CA ILE A 16 -3.77 -14.12 11.86
C ILE A 16 -4.27 -14.68 13.20
N ARG A 17 -3.37 -15.21 14.03
CA ARG A 17 -3.68 -15.80 15.33
C ARG A 17 -4.32 -14.81 16.28
N ASP A 18 -3.76 -13.58 16.34
CA ASP A 18 -4.16 -12.56 17.30
C ASP A 18 -5.14 -11.54 16.70
N SER A 19 -5.73 -11.85 15.54
CA SER A 19 -6.57 -10.93 14.76
C SER A 19 -7.74 -10.35 15.55
N GLY A 20 -8.40 -11.14 16.39
CA GLY A 20 -9.48 -10.66 17.26
C GLY A 20 -9.01 -9.60 18.26
N LYS A 21 -7.84 -9.78 18.89
CA LYS A 21 -7.25 -8.82 19.81
C LYS A 21 -6.78 -7.55 19.09
N ILE A 22 -6.16 -7.69 17.92
CA ILE A 22 -5.74 -6.57 17.08
C ILE A 22 -6.96 -5.72 16.68
N ALA A 23 -8.06 -6.35 16.34
CA ALA A 23 -9.31 -5.69 15.97
C ALA A 23 -9.91 -4.80 17.08
N GLU A 24 -9.58 -5.04 18.35
CA GLU A 24 -10.04 -4.19 19.46
C GLU A 24 -9.44 -2.77 19.41
N THR A 25 -8.28 -2.61 18.80
CA THR A 25 -7.56 -1.33 18.72
C THR A 25 -7.40 -0.79 17.30
N GLU A 26 -7.50 -1.63 16.29
CA GLU A 26 -7.33 -1.31 14.87
C GLU A 26 -8.68 -1.37 14.15
N GLU A 27 -9.42 -0.27 14.19
CA GLU A 27 -10.82 -0.17 13.71
C GLU A 27 -10.98 -0.60 12.24
N HIS A 28 -10.11 -0.13 11.34
CA HIS A 28 -10.19 -0.49 9.92
C HIS A 28 -9.81 -1.94 9.67
N PHE A 29 -8.90 -2.49 10.45
CA PHE A 29 -8.61 -3.91 10.39
C PHE A 29 -9.81 -4.74 10.87
N ALA A 30 -10.48 -4.30 11.95
CA ALA A 30 -11.72 -4.92 12.41
C ALA A 30 -12.81 -4.94 11.33
N LEU A 31 -13.00 -3.83 10.61
CA LEU A 31 -13.94 -3.75 9.49
C LEU A 31 -13.57 -4.73 8.37
N LEU A 32 -12.29 -4.81 8.00
CA LEU A 32 -11.81 -5.71 6.96
C LEU A 32 -12.09 -7.16 7.31
N ILE A 33 -11.68 -7.63 8.50
CA ILE A 33 -11.81 -9.05 8.89
C ILE A 33 -13.25 -9.46 9.21
N SER A 34 -14.14 -8.50 9.45
CA SER A 34 -15.58 -8.77 9.60
C SER A 34 -16.27 -9.09 8.28
N GLY A 35 -15.64 -8.81 7.16
CA GLY A 35 -16.17 -9.05 5.82
C GLY A 35 -16.17 -10.54 5.47
N ARG A 36 -17.26 -11.00 4.80
CA ARG A 36 -17.37 -12.40 4.36
C ARG A 36 -16.39 -12.79 3.24
N VAL A 37 -15.81 -11.81 2.58
CA VAL A 37 -14.90 -12.01 1.44
C VAL A 37 -13.43 -11.97 1.85
N HIS A 38 -13.12 -11.56 3.09
CA HIS A 38 -11.76 -11.52 3.59
C HIS A 38 -11.14 -12.92 3.63
N LYS A 39 -9.90 -13.00 3.15
CA LYS A 39 -9.09 -14.24 3.19
C LYS A 39 -7.70 -13.92 3.70
N TRP A 40 -7.17 -14.83 4.49
CA TRP A 40 -5.77 -14.79 4.89
C TRP A 40 -4.89 -15.38 3.80
N ALA A 41 -3.75 -14.78 3.55
CA ALA A 41 -2.74 -15.32 2.65
C ALA A 41 -1.37 -15.23 3.31
N SER A 42 -0.63 -16.33 3.30
CA SER A 42 0.80 -16.37 3.56
C SER A 42 1.60 -16.10 2.28
N ALA A 43 2.90 -15.87 2.41
CA ALA A 43 3.78 -15.78 1.24
C ALA A 43 3.80 -17.09 0.44
N GLU A 44 3.69 -18.23 1.11
CA GLU A 44 3.60 -19.56 0.50
C GLU A 44 2.33 -19.72 -0.34
N ASP A 45 1.18 -19.24 0.17
CA ASP A 45 -0.08 -19.27 -0.57
C ASP A 45 0.02 -18.42 -1.86
N VAL A 46 0.69 -17.25 -1.76
CA VAL A 46 0.95 -16.38 -2.93
C VAL A 46 1.80 -17.10 -3.96
N ILE A 47 2.91 -17.73 -3.57
CA ILE A 47 3.77 -18.50 -4.49
C ILE A 47 3.01 -19.64 -5.15
N ALA A 48 2.23 -20.40 -4.38
CA ALA A 48 1.42 -21.50 -4.94
C ALA A 48 0.42 -20.96 -5.99
N ARG A 49 -0.23 -19.84 -5.69
CA ARG A 49 -1.18 -19.21 -6.62
C ARG A 49 -0.50 -18.66 -7.87
N MET A 50 0.67 -18.03 -7.71
CA MET A 50 1.48 -17.56 -8.84
C MET A 50 1.85 -18.69 -9.80
N ASP A 51 2.20 -19.85 -9.26
CA ASP A 51 2.54 -21.04 -10.07
C ASP A 51 1.32 -21.60 -10.83
N GLU A 52 0.14 -21.56 -10.21
CA GLU A 52 -1.12 -21.96 -10.86
C GLU A 52 -1.54 -21.01 -11.98
N ASP A 53 -1.41 -19.70 -11.76
CA ASP A 53 -1.89 -18.65 -12.68
C ASP A 53 -0.84 -18.19 -13.69
N GLY A 54 0.40 -18.66 -13.58
CA GLY A 54 1.50 -18.26 -14.45
C GLY A 54 1.98 -16.82 -14.20
N VAL A 55 1.89 -16.33 -12.95
CA VAL A 55 2.40 -15.02 -12.55
C VAL A 55 3.90 -15.13 -12.25
N ASP A 56 4.70 -14.25 -12.88
CA ASP A 56 6.15 -14.28 -12.76
C ASP A 56 6.64 -13.61 -11.45
N GLU A 57 6.10 -12.44 -11.11
CA GLU A 57 6.47 -11.68 -9.90
C GLU A 57 5.21 -11.16 -9.21
N SER A 58 5.16 -11.21 -7.87
CA SER A 58 4.13 -10.54 -7.06
C SER A 58 4.75 -9.54 -6.11
N TRP A 59 4.07 -8.37 -5.95
CA TRP A 59 4.46 -7.35 -5.00
C TRP A 59 3.62 -7.51 -3.74
N ILE A 60 4.29 -7.84 -2.64
CA ILE A 60 3.66 -8.20 -1.38
C ILE A 60 3.89 -7.16 -0.29
N PHE A 61 2.91 -6.97 0.56
CA PHE A 61 2.96 -6.07 1.71
C PHE A 61 1.94 -6.47 2.78
N GLY A 62 2.16 -5.98 4.00
CA GLY A 62 1.24 -6.20 5.11
C GLY A 62 0.04 -5.26 5.08
N PHE A 63 -0.73 -5.25 6.17
CA PHE A 63 -1.83 -4.30 6.36
C PHE A 63 -1.31 -2.98 6.93
N ALA A 64 -1.92 -1.86 6.53
CA ALA A 64 -1.59 -0.50 6.97
C ALA A 64 -2.18 -0.21 8.37
N PHE A 65 -1.56 -0.75 9.41
CA PHE A 65 -1.95 -0.51 10.80
C PHE A 65 -1.60 0.91 11.25
N ARG A 66 -2.32 1.41 12.26
CA ARG A 66 -1.95 2.64 12.99
C ARG A 66 -0.81 2.38 13.97
N ASP A 67 -0.74 1.16 14.51
CA ASP A 67 0.31 0.75 15.42
C ASP A 67 1.62 0.49 14.67
N PRO A 68 2.72 1.22 15.00
CA PRO A 68 4.01 1.04 14.34
C PRO A 68 4.63 -0.35 14.59
N GLY A 69 4.32 -0.97 15.73
CA GLY A 69 4.84 -2.30 16.07
C GLY A 69 4.19 -3.38 15.19
N LEU A 70 2.89 -3.27 14.92
CA LEU A 70 2.21 -4.16 13.98
C LEU A 70 2.71 -3.97 12.55
N CYS A 71 2.97 -2.73 12.13
CA CYS A 71 3.59 -2.47 10.84
C CYS A 71 4.99 -3.10 10.75
N ALA A 72 5.83 -2.93 11.77
CA ALA A 72 7.16 -3.53 11.81
C ALA A 72 7.11 -5.07 11.76
N LEU A 73 6.19 -5.69 12.47
CA LEU A 73 5.95 -7.14 12.41
C LEU A 73 5.61 -7.59 10.98
N CYS A 74 4.73 -6.87 10.29
CA CYS A 74 4.40 -7.15 8.89
C CYS A 74 5.61 -6.96 7.98
N ASN A 75 6.40 -5.90 8.19
CA ASN A 75 7.60 -5.64 7.40
C ASN A 75 8.65 -6.73 7.57
N ASP A 76 8.86 -7.22 8.79
CA ASP A 76 9.79 -8.32 9.06
C ASP A 76 9.37 -9.58 8.29
N TYR A 77 8.09 -9.91 8.32
CA TYR A 77 7.55 -11.04 7.55
C TYR A 77 7.77 -10.89 6.04
N VAL A 78 7.49 -9.71 5.49
CA VAL A 78 7.70 -9.40 4.07
C VAL A 78 9.18 -9.48 3.70
N ILE A 79 10.09 -8.96 4.54
CA ILE A 79 11.53 -9.04 4.33
C ILE A 79 11.99 -10.51 4.25
N GLU A 80 11.54 -11.36 5.16
CA GLU A 80 11.89 -12.78 5.14
C GLU A 80 11.29 -13.50 3.93
N ALA A 81 10.06 -13.18 3.53
CA ALA A 81 9.43 -13.74 2.34
C ALA A 81 10.21 -13.39 1.05
N VAL A 82 10.62 -12.14 0.89
CA VAL A 82 11.42 -11.69 -0.28
C VAL A 82 12.78 -12.39 -0.33
N LYS A 83 13.45 -12.57 0.83
CA LYS A 83 14.70 -13.32 0.90
C LYS A 83 14.52 -14.79 0.54
N LYS A 84 13.41 -15.39 0.94
CA LYS A 84 13.07 -16.80 0.69
C LYS A 84 12.74 -17.06 -0.78
N TYR A 85 12.09 -16.10 -1.45
CA TYR A 85 11.61 -16.24 -2.83
C TYR A 85 12.17 -15.15 -3.76
N PRO A 86 13.51 -15.09 -3.93
CA PRO A 86 14.12 -14.04 -4.74
C PRO A 86 13.69 -14.13 -6.20
N GLY A 87 13.36 -12.97 -6.78
CA GLY A 87 12.89 -12.88 -8.17
C GLY A 87 11.43 -13.28 -8.38
N ARG A 88 10.75 -13.81 -7.35
CA ARG A 88 9.32 -14.11 -7.38
C ARG A 88 8.52 -13.08 -6.55
N LEU A 89 9.06 -12.67 -5.41
CA LEU A 89 8.41 -11.69 -4.53
C LEU A 89 9.22 -10.39 -4.47
N ARG A 90 8.51 -9.28 -4.55
CA ARG A 90 9.01 -7.94 -4.29
C ARG A 90 8.25 -7.34 -3.11
N GLY A 91 8.95 -6.88 -2.10
CA GLY A 91 8.33 -6.37 -0.88
C GLY A 91 8.16 -4.86 -0.86
N LEU A 92 7.09 -4.42 -0.22
CA LEU A 92 6.82 -3.03 0.12
C LEU A 92 6.68 -2.90 1.64
N ALA A 93 7.15 -1.77 2.18
CA ALA A 93 7.07 -1.49 3.61
C ALA A 93 5.74 -0.82 3.96
N VAL A 94 5.08 -1.25 5.02
CA VAL A 94 3.94 -0.53 5.59
C VAL A 94 4.40 0.26 6.81
N VAL A 95 4.00 1.53 6.90
CA VAL A 95 4.29 2.40 8.04
C VAL A 95 3.13 3.35 8.30
N PRO A 96 2.84 3.75 9.55
CA PRO A 96 1.94 4.86 9.83
C PRO A 96 2.71 6.18 9.61
N PRO A 97 2.38 6.99 8.59
CA PRO A 97 3.23 8.10 8.15
C PRO A 97 3.54 9.16 9.21
N LEU A 98 2.60 9.40 10.12
CA LEU A 98 2.72 10.41 11.17
C LEU A 98 3.37 9.88 12.45
N ALA A 99 3.61 8.58 12.57
CA ALA A 99 4.20 8.02 13.76
C ALA A 99 5.69 8.38 13.87
N ARG A 100 6.14 8.57 15.11
CA ARG A 100 7.56 8.84 15.38
C ARG A 100 8.41 7.63 14.98
N GLY A 101 9.41 7.85 14.15
CA GLY A 101 10.36 6.82 13.72
C GLY A 101 9.95 6.08 12.45
N SER A 102 8.87 6.46 11.79
CA SER A 102 8.48 5.88 10.50
C SER A 102 9.56 6.02 9.43
N ASP A 103 10.28 7.14 9.42
CA ASP A 103 11.44 7.37 8.57
C ASP A 103 12.57 6.34 8.80
N LYS A 104 12.85 6.02 10.05
CA LYS A 104 13.85 5.00 10.41
C LYS A 104 13.41 3.60 9.99
N GLU A 105 12.13 3.30 10.16
CA GLU A 105 11.57 2.01 9.73
C GLU A 105 11.62 1.87 8.21
N ILE A 106 11.29 2.92 7.46
CA ILE A 106 11.41 2.94 6.00
C ILE A 106 12.87 2.70 5.57
N LEU A 107 13.84 3.39 6.21
CA LEU A 107 15.26 3.18 5.94
C LEU A 107 15.66 1.72 6.18
N ARG A 108 15.29 1.15 7.35
CA ARG A 108 15.55 -0.26 7.68
C ARG A 108 15.00 -1.22 6.63
N CYS A 109 13.76 -0.99 6.21
CA CYS A 109 13.11 -1.79 5.18
C CYS A 109 13.83 -1.67 3.83
N ARG A 110 14.26 -0.46 3.45
CA ARG A 110 15.03 -0.23 2.23
C ARG A 110 16.36 -0.97 2.24
N GLU A 111 17.10 -0.88 3.35
CA GLU A 111 18.38 -1.59 3.54
C GLU A 111 18.20 -3.11 3.54
N SER A 112 17.02 -3.59 3.93
CA SER A 112 16.65 -5.00 3.89
C SER A 112 16.11 -5.47 2.53
N GLY A 113 16.08 -4.59 1.51
CA GLY A 113 15.76 -4.94 0.13
C GLY A 113 14.33 -4.63 -0.32
N LEU A 114 13.50 -3.98 0.52
CA LEU A 114 12.17 -3.59 0.09
C LEU A 114 12.22 -2.43 -0.94
N ALA A 115 11.29 -2.44 -1.90
CA ALA A 115 11.37 -1.60 -3.09
C ALA A 115 10.48 -0.34 -3.03
N GLY A 116 9.44 -0.35 -2.21
CA GLY A 116 8.45 0.72 -2.10
C GLY A 116 7.85 0.81 -0.71
N ILE A 117 6.95 1.76 -0.54
CA ILE A 117 6.22 2.02 0.71
C ILE A 117 4.72 1.93 0.40
N GLY A 118 4.02 1.01 1.01
CA GLY A 118 2.59 0.81 0.82
C GLY A 118 2.14 -0.66 0.98
N GLU A 119 0.88 -0.94 0.91
CA GLU A 119 -0.19 0.04 0.66
C GLU A 119 -0.37 0.91 1.91
N ILE A 120 -0.36 2.23 1.73
CA ILE A 120 -0.67 3.20 2.78
C ILE A 120 -2.15 3.56 2.67
N PHE A 121 -2.86 3.52 3.80
CA PHE A 121 -4.29 3.77 3.86
C PHE A 121 -4.60 5.04 4.68
N PRO A 122 -4.73 6.22 4.03
CA PRO A 122 -4.82 7.51 4.71
C PRO A 122 -5.92 7.58 5.77
N GLN A 123 -7.15 7.19 5.45
CA GLN A 123 -8.24 7.18 6.43
C GLN A 123 -7.97 6.20 7.57
N GLY A 124 -7.51 4.98 7.25
CA GLY A 124 -7.22 3.96 8.25
C GLY A 124 -6.10 4.34 9.21
N GLN A 125 -5.12 5.10 8.71
CA GLN A 125 -3.96 5.55 9.47
C GLN A 125 -4.07 6.99 10.01
N ASN A 126 -5.27 7.59 9.90
CA ASN A 126 -5.61 8.91 10.44
C ASN A 126 -4.71 10.05 9.95
N PHE A 127 -4.47 10.12 8.65
CA PHE A 127 -3.80 11.27 8.06
C PHE A 127 -4.51 11.74 6.78
N ASP A 128 -4.31 13.01 6.43
CA ASP A 128 -4.87 13.64 5.25
C ASP A 128 -3.83 13.65 4.13
N LEU A 129 -4.15 12.95 3.02
CA LEU A 129 -3.27 12.85 1.86
C LEU A 129 -3.07 14.21 1.17
N THR A 130 -4.03 15.12 1.29
CA THR A 130 -3.99 16.45 0.68
C THR A 130 -3.23 17.48 1.52
N ASP A 131 -3.03 17.22 2.82
CA ASP A 131 -2.25 18.10 3.69
C ASP A 131 -0.75 17.86 3.52
N ILE A 132 -0.08 18.76 2.80
CA ILE A 132 1.37 18.70 2.56
C ILE A 132 2.20 18.60 3.85
N ARG A 133 1.71 19.16 4.98
CA ARG A 133 2.40 19.08 6.28
C ARG A 133 2.40 17.66 6.85
N GLN A 134 1.47 16.81 6.42
CA GLN A 134 1.38 15.42 6.83
C GLN A 134 2.10 14.47 5.87
N THR A 135 2.27 14.87 4.61
CA THR A 135 2.80 14.00 3.54
C THR A 135 4.27 14.27 3.19
N TRP A 136 4.77 15.51 3.41
CA TRP A 136 6.11 15.91 2.96
C TRP A 136 7.26 15.04 3.46
N ARG A 137 7.17 14.57 4.73
CA ARG A 137 8.21 13.71 5.31
C ARG A 137 8.23 12.33 4.65
N LEU A 138 7.07 11.71 4.48
CA LEU A 138 6.93 10.43 3.78
C LEU A 138 7.48 10.52 2.36
N VAL A 139 7.06 11.55 1.61
CA VAL A 139 7.49 11.78 0.23
C VAL A 139 9.00 12.06 0.17
N GLY A 140 9.52 12.90 1.05
CA GLY A 140 10.95 13.20 1.12
C GLY A 140 11.78 11.96 1.38
N THR A 141 11.40 11.14 2.38
CA THR A 141 12.08 9.88 2.70
C THR A 141 12.02 8.91 1.52
N ALA A 142 10.86 8.76 0.88
CA ALA A 142 10.71 7.89 -0.29
C ALA A 142 11.62 8.35 -1.45
N HIS A 143 11.68 9.64 -1.69
CA HIS A 143 12.52 10.24 -2.74
C HIS A 143 14.01 10.00 -2.48
N GLU A 144 14.49 10.31 -1.27
CA GLU A 144 15.90 10.12 -0.86
C GLU A 144 16.35 8.66 -0.98
N LEU A 145 15.47 7.72 -0.68
CA LEU A 145 15.74 6.29 -0.74
C LEU A 145 15.45 5.64 -2.10
N GLY A 146 14.95 6.42 -3.07
CA GLY A 146 14.59 5.93 -4.40
C GLY A 146 13.41 4.94 -4.40
N MET A 147 12.55 5.01 -3.37
CA MET A 147 11.36 4.17 -3.23
C MET A 147 10.15 4.84 -3.88
N PHE A 148 9.20 4.04 -4.32
CA PHE A 148 7.88 4.53 -4.72
C PHE A 148 6.86 4.38 -3.59
N LEU A 149 5.76 5.11 -3.70
CA LEU A 149 4.64 5.06 -2.77
C LEU A 149 3.47 4.31 -3.42
N LEU A 150 2.76 3.52 -2.64
CA LEU A 150 1.49 2.91 -3.03
C LEU A 150 0.42 3.37 -2.04
N PHE A 151 -0.60 4.09 -2.52
CA PHE A 151 -1.71 4.56 -1.71
C PHE A 151 -3.01 3.84 -2.07
N HIS A 152 -3.74 3.48 -1.04
CA HIS A 152 -5.14 3.11 -1.18
C HIS A 152 -5.95 4.25 -1.78
N SER A 153 -6.79 3.95 -2.74
CA SER A 153 -7.77 4.89 -3.29
C SER A 153 -9.06 4.17 -3.67
N ALA A 154 -10.15 4.91 -3.82
CA ALA A 154 -11.44 4.33 -4.15
C ALA A 154 -12.28 5.29 -4.99
N GLU A 155 -13.24 4.74 -5.69
CA GLU A 155 -14.23 5.51 -6.44
C GLU A 155 -15.12 6.33 -5.48
N PRO A 156 -15.42 7.62 -5.80
CA PRO A 156 -16.24 8.47 -4.95
C PRO A 156 -17.74 8.21 -5.08
N VAL A 157 -18.15 7.30 -5.96
CA VAL A 157 -19.54 6.98 -6.31
C VAL A 157 -19.89 5.55 -5.88
N GLY A 158 -21.16 5.18 -6.05
CA GLY A 158 -21.64 3.84 -5.68
C GLY A 158 -21.98 3.72 -4.20
N HIS A 159 -22.06 2.49 -3.70
CA HIS A 159 -22.38 2.21 -2.30
C HIS A 159 -21.13 2.24 -1.43
N ASP A 160 -21.33 2.48 -0.15
CA ASP A 160 -20.26 2.37 0.83
C ASP A 160 -20.02 0.91 1.21
N TYR A 161 -18.74 0.56 1.41
CA TYR A 161 -18.31 -0.75 1.87
C TYR A 161 -17.11 -0.64 2.83
N PRO A 162 -16.91 -1.61 3.71
CA PRO A 162 -15.76 -1.61 4.60
C PRO A 162 -14.44 -1.56 3.81
N GLY A 163 -13.57 -0.61 4.17
CA GLY A 163 -12.28 -0.46 3.50
C GLY A 163 -12.29 0.45 2.27
N LYS A 164 -13.43 1.02 1.86
CA LYS A 164 -13.49 1.96 0.72
C LYS A 164 -12.56 3.16 0.89
N GLY A 165 -12.48 3.72 2.07
CA GLY A 165 -11.63 4.89 2.32
C GLY A 165 -12.22 6.19 1.77
N ASN A 166 -11.41 7.25 1.83
CA ASN A 166 -11.81 8.61 1.45
C ASN A 166 -10.87 9.26 0.43
N VAL A 167 -9.95 8.50 -0.16
CA VAL A 167 -9.06 9.00 -1.20
C VAL A 167 -9.66 8.69 -2.55
N GLY A 168 -10.33 9.68 -3.13
CA GLY A 168 -10.83 9.63 -4.49
C GLY A 168 -9.87 10.29 -5.49
N PRO A 169 -10.29 10.43 -6.76
CA PRO A 169 -9.45 11.01 -7.80
C PRO A 169 -9.08 12.48 -7.53
N ARG A 170 -9.90 13.22 -6.78
CA ARG A 170 -9.62 14.61 -6.41
C ARG A 170 -8.46 14.68 -5.41
N GLU A 171 -8.52 13.91 -4.34
CA GLU A 171 -7.50 13.87 -3.28
C GLU A 171 -6.17 13.35 -3.84
N ALA A 172 -6.21 12.33 -4.68
CA ALA A 172 -5.04 11.79 -5.36
C ALA A 172 -4.42 12.79 -6.35
N ALA A 173 -5.23 13.53 -7.10
CA ALA A 173 -4.76 14.62 -7.97
C ALA A 173 -4.08 15.74 -7.17
N GLU A 174 -4.68 16.17 -6.06
CA GLU A 174 -4.14 17.22 -5.19
C GLU A 174 -2.79 16.79 -4.59
N PHE A 175 -2.65 15.53 -4.16
CA PHE A 175 -1.37 14.97 -3.75
C PHE A 175 -0.32 15.09 -4.86
N CYS A 176 -0.64 14.73 -6.10
CA CYS A 176 0.29 14.82 -7.24
C CYS A 176 0.66 16.27 -7.58
N ILE A 177 -0.25 17.22 -7.37
CA ILE A 177 0.04 18.67 -7.55
C ILE A 177 1.02 19.16 -6.48
N HIS A 178 0.86 18.74 -5.24
CA HIS A 178 1.74 19.09 -4.12
C HIS A 178 3.11 18.40 -4.20
N HIS A 179 3.17 17.20 -4.80
CA HIS A 179 4.37 16.36 -4.86
C HIS A 179 4.64 15.84 -6.28
N PRO A 180 4.91 16.72 -7.26
CA PRO A 180 5.06 16.34 -8.67
C PRO A 180 6.27 15.44 -8.94
N GLU A 181 7.21 15.35 -7.99
CA GLU A 181 8.38 14.47 -8.04
C GLU A 181 8.12 13.08 -7.49
N ALA A 182 7.05 12.88 -6.72
CA ALA A 182 6.74 11.61 -6.10
C ALA A 182 6.46 10.53 -7.15
N LYS A 183 7.15 9.41 -7.04
CA LYS A 183 6.78 8.19 -7.78
C LYS A 183 5.69 7.50 -7.01
N VAL A 184 4.47 7.48 -7.52
CA VAL A 184 3.30 6.99 -6.80
C VAL A 184 2.48 6.03 -7.64
N ILE A 185 1.97 5.00 -6.99
CA ILE A 185 0.93 4.11 -7.50
C ILE A 185 -0.32 4.38 -6.66
N PHE A 186 -1.45 4.61 -7.33
CA PHE A 186 -2.75 4.64 -6.68
C PHE A 186 -3.48 3.34 -6.96
N ALA A 187 -3.84 2.64 -5.89
CA ALA A 187 -4.57 1.38 -5.98
C ALA A 187 -5.95 1.58 -6.63
N HIS A 188 -6.53 0.49 -7.16
CA HIS A 188 -7.90 0.46 -7.64
C HIS A 188 -8.19 1.52 -8.71
N PHE A 189 -7.31 1.59 -9.74
CA PHE A 189 -7.38 2.59 -10.82
C PHE A 189 -7.34 4.04 -10.34
N GLY A 190 -6.80 4.32 -9.14
CA GLY A 190 -6.78 5.66 -8.57
C GLY A 190 -8.19 6.20 -8.25
N GLY A 191 -9.17 5.31 -8.03
CA GLY A 191 -10.58 5.69 -7.90
C GLY A 191 -11.14 6.39 -9.13
N GLY A 192 -10.50 6.29 -10.29
CA GLY A 192 -10.84 7.01 -11.53
C GLY A 192 -9.87 8.15 -11.90
N LEU A 193 -8.81 8.36 -11.13
CA LEU A 193 -7.81 9.42 -11.40
C LEU A 193 -7.19 9.32 -12.80
N TRP A 194 -6.99 8.12 -13.32
CA TRP A 194 -6.43 7.90 -14.66
C TRP A 194 -7.18 8.63 -15.77
N LEU A 195 -8.50 8.90 -15.60
CA LEU A 195 -9.29 9.69 -16.53
C LEU A 195 -8.81 11.16 -16.62
N TYR A 196 -8.19 11.67 -15.57
CA TYR A 196 -7.66 13.04 -15.53
C TYR A 196 -6.42 13.21 -16.40
N GLU A 197 -5.75 12.12 -16.79
CA GLU A 197 -4.65 12.18 -17.76
C GLU A 197 -5.09 12.60 -19.16
N LEU A 198 -6.39 12.53 -19.44
CA LEU A 198 -6.97 13.07 -20.68
C LEU A 198 -7.00 14.62 -20.68
N MET A 199 -6.87 15.24 -19.50
CA MET A 199 -6.83 16.70 -19.36
C MET A 199 -5.39 17.18 -19.52
N PRO A 200 -5.11 18.08 -20.51
CA PRO A 200 -3.73 18.53 -20.77
C PRO A 200 -3.04 19.13 -19.55
N GLU A 201 -3.80 19.83 -18.69
CA GLU A 201 -3.30 20.48 -17.49
C GLU A 201 -2.82 19.48 -16.44
N MET A 202 -3.46 18.29 -16.38
CA MET A 202 -3.12 17.26 -15.40
C MET A 202 -1.92 16.40 -15.79
N LYS A 203 -1.60 16.28 -17.08
CA LYS A 203 -0.50 15.43 -17.57
C LYS A 203 0.84 15.74 -16.90
N LEU A 204 1.10 17.00 -16.60
CA LEU A 204 2.35 17.41 -15.95
C LEU A 204 2.46 16.87 -14.53
N TYR A 205 1.36 16.91 -13.79
CA TYR A 205 1.31 16.49 -12.38
C TYR A 205 1.22 14.97 -12.25
N LEU A 206 0.56 14.28 -13.19
CA LEU A 206 0.36 12.84 -13.15
C LEU A 206 1.48 12.04 -13.85
N LYS A 207 2.51 12.68 -14.38
CA LYS A 207 3.60 12.01 -15.12
C LYS A 207 4.30 10.88 -14.36
N ASN A 208 4.35 10.98 -13.03
CA ASN A 208 4.97 10.01 -12.14
C ASN A 208 3.93 9.11 -11.43
N ALA A 209 2.63 9.31 -11.69
CA ALA A 209 1.57 8.45 -11.20
C ALA A 209 1.45 7.17 -12.02
N ARG A 210 1.07 6.09 -11.36
CA ARG A 210 0.70 4.80 -11.95
C ARG A 210 -0.54 4.29 -11.22
N TYR A 211 -1.17 3.26 -11.79
CA TYR A 211 -2.42 2.72 -11.27
C TYR A 211 -2.33 1.21 -11.27
N ASP A 212 -2.82 0.56 -10.23
CA ASP A 212 -3.07 -0.86 -10.27
C ASP A 212 -4.56 -1.16 -10.52
N SER A 213 -4.86 -2.39 -10.84
CA SER A 213 -6.22 -2.87 -11.13
C SER A 213 -6.77 -3.78 -10.03
N ALA A 214 -6.16 -3.80 -8.85
CA ALA A 214 -6.62 -4.65 -7.76
C ALA A 214 -8.09 -4.37 -7.43
N ALA A 215 -8.81 -5.41 -7.02
CA ALA A 215 -10.23 -5.39 -6.66
C ALA A 215 -11.22 -5.02 -7.79
N TRP A 216 -10.80 -5.10 -9.07
CA TRP A 216 -11.65 -4.89 -10.26
C TRP A 216 -11.64 -6.10 -11.19
#